data_888bfc95291efcc839555a566a551a3a
#
_entry.id   888bfc95291efcc839555a566a551a3a
#
_cell.length_a   1.000
_cell.length_b   1.000
_cell.length_c   1.000
_cell.angle_alpha   90.00
_cell.angle_beta   90.00
_cell.angle_gamma   90.00
#
_symmetry.space_group_name_H-M   'P 1'
#
loop_
_entity.id
_entity.type
_entity.pdbx_description
1 polymer ?
#
loop_
_entity_poly.entity_id
_entity_poly.type
_entity_poly.pdbx_seq_one_letter_code
_entity_poly.pdbx_strand_id
1 'polypeptide(L)'
;VLGAAGLAVLIAAPGRLYRLGGLAAWALGIVLLAVYLAPHGHRPLLAGAAVLGVVLAVAGAAVLKRWPWLLPLVTLACVPARIHVTVGSTEANLLVPMYGVVAAAAFLLAWELWRGDPRMRELGIAAWPLAAFAAWVGLSILWTGDLRQGAIDLLFFYLPFGLLAVALARLPWDRLWALALLVELTALALVFAAIGLYQYETRDIFWNPKVEIGNAYAPFYRVNSVFWDPSIYGRFLVVAILACLVVVLFERDRRLLIGATVAIAAIWVGLYFSYSQSSFAALVAGVIL
;
A
#
# COMPACT_ATOMS: atom_id res chain seq x y z
N VAL A 1 2.36 20.80 2.40
CA VAL A 1 3.46 20.98 3.36
C VAL A 1 3.08 20.53 4.76
N LEU A 2 1.98 21.10 5.39
CA LEU A 2 1.61 20.83 6.78
C LEU A 2 1.46 19.32 7.10
N GLY A 3 0.72 18.57 6.29
CA GLY A 3 0.52 17.13 6.51
C GLY A 3 1.82 16.32 6.44
N ALA A 4 2.72 16.68 5.54
CA ALA A 4 4.03 16.03 5.41
C ALA A 4 4.96 16.39 6.57
N ALA A 5 4.96 17.64 7.02
CA ALA A 5 5.69 18.05 8.23
C ALA A 5 5.14 17.31 9.47
N GLY A 6 3.81 17.20 9.59
CA GLY A 6 3.16 16.40 10.62
C GLY A 6 3.57 14.93 10.61
N LEU A 7 3.64 14.31 9.43
CA LEU A 7 4.12 12.95 9.26
C LEU A 7 5.60 12.81 9.66
N ALA A 8 6.45 13.75 9.25
CA ALA A 8 7.87 13.74 9.61
C ALA A 8 8.07 13.84 11.13
N VAL A 9 7.31 14.73 11.81
CA VAL A 9 7.32 14.84 13.27
C VAL A 9 6.80 13.56 13.91
N LEU A 10 5.72 12.98 13.42
CA LEU A 10 5.19 11.70 13.92
C LEU A 10 6.24 10.58 13.88
N ILE A 11 7.03 10.54 12.82
CA ILE A 11 8.08 9.54 12.60
C ILE A 11 9.29 9.78 13.52
N ALA A 12 9.82 11.00 13.56
CA ALA A 12 11.13 11.31 14.16
C ALA A 12 11.08 11.75 15.61
N ALA A 13 9.95 12.33 16.08
CA ALA A 13 9.92 12.93 17.41
C ALA A 13 9.96 11.87 18.51
N PRO A 14 10.81 12.07 19.53
CA PRO A 14 10.94 11.12 20.65
C PRO A 14 9.79 11.19 21.65
N GLY A 15 9.12 12.33 21.74
CA GLY A 15 8.13 12.61 22.77
C GLY A 15 6.69 12.36 22.32
N ARG A 16 5.85 11.79 23.20
CA ARG A 16 4.44 11.52 22.97
C ARG A 16 3.65 12.76 22.50
N LEU A 17 3.84 13.90 23.16
CA LEU A 17 3.11 15.13 22.82
C LEU A 17 3.47 15.65 21.42
N TYR A 18 4.75 15.57 21.03
CA TYR A 18 5.19 15.94 19.69
C TYR A 18 4.58 15.01 18.63
N ARG A 19 4.52 13.70 18.92
CA ARG A 19 3.89 12.71 18.01
C ARG A 19 2.38 12.94 17.86
N LEU A 20 1.68 13.28 18.96
CA LEU A 20 0.27 13.68 18.88
C LEU A 20 0.07 14.95 18.06
N GLY A 21 0.93 15.95 18.27
CA GLY A 21 0.94 17.16 17.44
C GLY A 21 1.23 16.86 15.97
N GLY A 22 2.18 15.97 15.69
CA GLY A 22 2.49 15.49 14.35
C GLY A 22 1.30 14.79 13.69
N LEU A 23 0.62 13.90 14.40
CA LEU A 23 -0.57 13.22 13.91
C LEU A 23 -1.73 14.19 13.65
N ALA A 24 -1.93 15.16 14.53
CA ALA A 24 -2.93 16.21 14.34
C ALA A 24 -2.63 17.09 13.13
N ALA A 25 -1.36 17.48 12.92
CA ALA A 25 -0.92 18.23 11.74
C ALA A 25 -1.06 17.42 10.46
N TRP A 26 -0.76 16.11 10.49
CA TRP A 26 -1.00 15.17 9.39
C TRP A 26 -2.49 15.11 9.03
N ALA A 27 -3.37 14.91 10.02
CA ALA A 27 -4.82 14.83 9.81
C ALA A 27 -5.38 16.14 9.23
N LEU A 28 -4.96 17.29 9.81
CA LEU A 28 -5.34 18.61 9.30
C LEU A 28 -4.87 18.80 7.85
N GLY A 29 -3.65 18.39 7.54
CA GLY A 29 -3.11 18.43 6.18
C GLY A 29 -3.93 17.61 5.18
N ILE A 30 -4.36 16.41 5.55
CA ILE A 30 -5.28 15.55 4.76
C ILE A 30 -6.60 16.28 4.52
N VAL A 31 -7.22 16.84 5.58
CA VAL A 31 -8.50 17.57 5.46
C VAL A 31 -8.37 18.77 4.54
N LEU A 32 -7.33 19.58 4.70
CA LEU A 32 -7.09 20.76 3.85
C LEU A 32 -6.88 20.37 2.37
N LEU A 33 -6.11 19.31 2.10
CA LEU A 33 -5.92 18.80 0.73
C LEU A 33 -7.22 18.25 0.15
N ALA A 34 -8.00 17.50 0.93
CA ALA A 34 -9.29 16.97 0.52
C ALA A 34 -10.29 18.10 0.18
N VAL A 35 -10.35 19.14 1.01
CA VAL A 35 -11.20 20.33 0.75
C VAL A 35 -10.74 21.08 -0.48
N TYR A 36 -9.42 21.23 -0.68
CA TYR A 36 -8.85 21.89 -1.87
C TYR A 36 -9.19 21.15 -3.17
N LEU A 37 -9.12 19.81 -3.14
CA LEU A 37 -9.40 18.96 -4.30
C LEU A 37 -10.89 18.69 -4.53
N ALA A 38 -11.74 18.92 -3.51
CA ALA A 38 -13.16 18.60 -3.55
C ALA A 38 -13.93 19.43 -4.60
N PRO A 39 -14.68 18.79 -5.53
CA PRO A 39 -15.52 19.50 -6.49
C PRO A 39 -16.63 20.28 -5.78
N HIS A 40 -16.82 21.54 -6.16
CA HIS A 40 -17.76 22.45 -5.49
C HIS A 40 -19.22 21.96 -5.49
N GLY A 41 -19.66 21.29 -6.55
CA GLY A 41 -21.03 20.77 -6.68
C GLY A 41 -21.37 19.54 -5.82
N HIS A 42 -20.38 18.84 -5.27
CA HIS A 42 -20.59 17.55 -4.57
C HIS A 42 -20.21 17.61 -3.07
N ARG A 43 -19.99 18.80 -2.53
CA ARG A 43 -19.58 18.98 -1.12
C ARG A 43 -20.48 18.32 -0.09
N PRO A 44 -21.84 18.42 -0.13
CA PRO A 44 -22.67 17.77 0.86
C PRO A 44 -22.60 16.23 0.80
N LEU A 45 -22.49 15.65 -0.41
CA LEU A 45 -22.29 14.21 -0.57
C LEU A 45 -20.94 13.76 0.01
N LEU A 46 -19.87 14.50 -0.28
CA LEU A 46 -18.53 14.24 0.27
C LEU A 46 -18.49 14.38 1.78
N ALA A 47 -19.21 15.34 2.35
CA ALA A 47 -19.32 15.51 3.80
C ALA A 47 -20.03 14.29 4.44
N GLY A 48 -21.13 13.83 3.85
CA GLY A 48 -21.82 12.61 4.30
C GLY A 48 -20.93 11.37 4.22
N ALA A 49 -20.23 11.20 3.10
CA ALA A 49 -19.27 10.11 2.91
C ALA A 49 -18.11 10.17 3.92
N ALA A 50 -17.63 11.38 4.24
CA ALA A 50 -16.58 11.58 5.24
C ALA A 50 -17.06 11.20 6.65
N VAL A 51 -18.28 11.56 7.04
CA VAL A 51 -18.85 11.17 8.34
C VAL A 51 -18.97 9.63 8.42
N LEU A 52 -19.52 8.99 7.39
CA LEU A 52 -19.58 7.53 7.33
C LEU A 52 -18.18 6.90 7.39
N GLY A 53 -17.22 7.46 6.65
CA GLY A 53 -15.83 7.02 6.65
C GLY A 53 -15.18 7.11 8.04
N VAL A 54 -15.43 8.19 8.79
CA VAL A 54 -14.95 8.34 10.17
C VAL A 54 -15.58 7.27 11.08
N VAL A 55 -16.89 7.03 10.98
CA VAL A 55 -17.58 6.00 11.80
C VAL A 55 -16.97 4.62 11.52
N LEU A 56 -16.80 4.27 10.24
CA LEU A 56 -16.20 2.99 9.83
C LEU A 56 -14.74 2.89 10.28
N ALA A 57 -13.98 3.98 10.21
CA ALA A 57 -12.58 4.01 10.65
C ALA A 57 -12.44 3.83 12.16
N VAL A 58 -13.34 4.44 12.97
CA VAL A 58 -13.38 4.24 14.42
C VAL A 58 -13.76 2.80 14.77
N ALA A 59 -14.76 2.23 14.08
CA ALA A 59 -15.12 0.82 14.24
C ALA A 59 -13.95 -0.10 13.85
N GLY A 60 -13.30 0.18 12.72
CA GLY A 60 -12.09 -0.52 12.29
C GLY A 60 -10.95 -0.43 13.30
N ALA A 61 -10.71 0.75 13.88
CA ALA A 61 -9.72 0.94 14.93
C ALA A 61 -10.02 0.08 16.18
N ALA A 62 -11.29 -0.05 16.56
CA ALA A 62 -11.70 -0.92 17.67
C ALA A 62 -11.41 -2.40 17.37
N VAL A 63 -11.66 -2.84 16.12
CA VAL A 63 -11.32 -4.19 15.63
C VAL A 63 -9.82 -4.41 15.65
N LEU A 64 -9.03 -3.51 15.08
CA LEU A 64 -7.57 -3.59 15.03
C LEU A 64 -6.95 -3.55 16.43
N LYS A 65 -7.56 -2.81 17.37
CA LYS A 65 -7.12 -2.84 18.77
C LYS A 65 -7.32 -4.22 19.42
N ARG A 66 -8.41 -4.88 19.10
CA ARG A 66 -8.72 -6.24 19.62
C ARG A 66 -7.84 -7.30 18.98
N TRP A 67 -7.56 -7.14 17.67
CA TRP A 67 -6.81 -8.08 16.86
C TRP A 67 -5.73 -7.36 16.01
N PRO A 68 -4.62 -6.94 16.62
CA PRO A 68 -3.59 -6.14 15.92
C PRO A 68 -2.98 -6.85 14.71
N TRP A 69 -2.94 -8.18 14.72
CA TRP A 69 -2.44 -9.01 13.62
C TRP A 69 -3.25 -8.88 12.31
N LEU A 70 -4.49 -8.38 12.41
CA LEU A 70 -5.30 -8.12 11.22
C LEU A 70 -4.76 -6.95 10.38
N LEU A 71 -4.08 -5.97 10.99
CA LEU A 71 -3.63 -4.78 10.25
C LEU A 71 -2.73 -5.14 9.06
N PRO A 72 -1.64 -5.94 9.19
CA PRO A 72 -0.82 -6.29 8.05
C PRO A 72 -1.56 -7.16 7.03
N LEU A 73 -2.42 -8.10 7.45
CA LEU A 73 -3.16 -8.97 6.54
C LEU A 73 -4.18 -8.16 5.71
N VAL A 74 -5.03 -7.37 6.37
CA VAL A 74 -6.01 -6.54 5.65
C VAL A 74 -5.31 -5.52 4.75
N THR A 75 -4.16 -4.97 5.16
CA THR A 75 -3.34 -4.11 4.32
C THR A 75 -2.94 -4.83 3.04
N LEU A 76 -2.40 -6.05 3.14
CA LEU A 76 -1.97 -6.82 1.99
C LEU A 76 -3.15 -7.19 1.08
N ALA A 77 -4.27 -7.64 1.65
CA ALA A 77 -5.49 -7.94 0.89
C ALA A 77 -6.05 -6.73 0.13
N CYS A 78 -5.85 -5.51 0.64
CA CYS A 78 -6.29 -4.27 -0.02
C CYS A 78 -5.38 -3.79 -1.16
N VAL A 79 -4.17 -4.33 -1.31
CA VAL A 79 -3.22 -3.88 -2.36
C VAL A 79 -3.82 -3.95 -3.78
N PRO A 80 -4.48 -5.04 -4.19
CA PRO A 80 -5.10 -5.13 -5.52
C PRO A 80 -6.45 -4.43 -5.62
N ALA A 81 -7.08 -4.06 -4.50
CA ALA A 81 -8.46 -3.60 -4.42
C ALA A 81 -8.59 -2.15 -4.89
N ARG A 82 -8.57 -1.93 -6.20
CA ARG A 82 -8.83 -0.63 -6.83
C ARG A 82 -10.29 -0.51 -7.20
N ILE A 83 -10.91 0.59 -6.77
CA ILE A 83 -12.29 0.93 -7.12
C ILE A 83 -12.24 2.05 -8.17
N HIS A 84 -12.88 1.81 -9.30
CA HIS A 84 -13.07 2.84 -10.31
C HIS A 84 -14.10 3.86 -9.82
N VAL A 85 -13.69 5.09 -9.68
CA VAL A 85 -14.53 6.19 -9.21
C VAL A 85 -14.58 7.26 -10.30
N THR A 86 -15.78 7.56 -10.76
CA THR A 86 -16.05 8.66 -11.68
C THR A 86 -16.65 9.85 -10.93
N VAL A 87 -16.01 11.00 -10.97
CA VAL A 87 -16.55 12.25 -10.41
C VAL A 87 -16.57 13.30 -11.49
N GLY A 88 -17.75 13.54 -12.04
CA GLY A 88 -17.91 14.42 -13.21
C GLY A 88 -17.22 13.83 -14.45
N SER A 89 -16.28 14.57 -15.02
CA SER A 89 -15.47 14.13 -16.17
C SER A 89 -14.13 13.47 -15.76
N THR A 90 -13.86 13.32 -14.47
CA THR A 90 -12.60 12.76 -13.97
C THR A 90 -12.80 11.32 -13.53
N GLU A 91 -12.03 10.42 -14.13
CA GLU A 91 -11.98 9.00 -13.77
C GLU A 91 -10.71 8.74 -12.95
N ALA A 92 -10.86 8.06 -11.82
CA ALA A 92 -9.76 7.68 -10.97
C ALA A 92 -9.92 6.24 -10.44
N ASN A 93 -8.83 5.50 -10.43
CA ASN A 93 -8.77 4.16 -9.82
C ASN A 93 -8.19 4.29 -8.41
N LEU A 94 -9.05 4.41 -7.41
CA LEU A 94 -8.67 4.67 -6.04
C LEU A 94 -8.58 3.38 -5.21
N LEU A 95 -7.60 3.31 -4.32
CA LEU A 95 -7.44 2.25 -3.32
C LEU A 95 -8.37 2.49 -2.11
N VAL A 96 -9.68 2.65 -2.36
CA VAL A 96 -10.65 3.03 -1.32
C VAL A 96 -10.60 2.12 -0.09
N PRO A 97 -10.56 0.78 -0.21
CA PRO A 97 -10.43 -0.08 0.97
C PRO A 97 -9.15 0.18 1.77
N MET A 98 -8.03 0.41 1.08
CA MET A 98 -6.75 0.73 1.71
C MET A 98 -6.82 2.04 2.51
N TYR A 99 -7.48 3.07 1.99
CA TYR A 99 -7.66 4.33 2.74
C TYR A 99 -8.52 4.14 4.00
N GLY A 100 -9.49 3.21 3.96
CA GLY A 100 -10.23 2.79 5.15
C GLY A 100 -9.33 2.16 6.22
N VAL A 101 -8.41 1.28 5.80
CA VAL A 101 -7.40 0.67 6.69
C VAL A 101 -6.47 1.73 7.29
N VAL A 102 -5.99 2.66 6.45
CA VAL A 102 -5.13 3.78 6.92
C VAL A 102 -5.87 4.66 7.93
N ALA A 103 -7.13 4.99 7.67
CA ALA A 103 -7.94 5.78 8.60
C ALA A 103 -8.14 5.05 9.93
N ALA A 104 -8.45 3.75 9.90
CA ALA A 104 -8.56 2.94 11.11
C ALA A 104 -7.23 2.87 11.88
N ALA A 105 -6.11 2.70 11.17
CA ALA A 105 -4.77 2.72 11.77
C ALA A 105 -4.44 4.09 12.39
N ALA A 106 -4.85 5.20 11.76
CA ALA A 106 -4.67 6.55 12.30
C ALA A 106 -5.43 6.76 13.63
N PHE A 107 -6.68 6.31 13.70
CA PHE A 107 -7.46 6.37 14.94
C PHE A 107 -6.88 5.47 16.04
N LEU A 108 -6.44 4.26 15.69
CA LEU A 108 -5.77 3.37 16.63
C LEU A 108 -4.48 4.01 17.15
N LEU A 109 -3.66 4.56 16.27
CA LEU A 109 -2.42 5.24 16.62
C LEU A 109 -2.68 6.47 17.50
N ALA A 110 -3.71 7.28 17.21
CA ALA A 110 -4.13 8.40 18.03
C ALA A 110 -4.51 7.94 19.46
N TRP A 111 -5.27 6.86 19.55
CA TRP A 111 -5.68 6.28 20.82
C TRP A 111 -4.49 5.75 21.64
N GLU A 112 -3.58 5.02 21.01
CA GLU A 112 -2.39 4.48 21.65
C GLU A 112 -1.46 5.60 22.14
N LEU A 113 -1.21 6.60 21.29
CA LEU A 113 -0.46 7.80 21.66
C LEU A 113 -1.12 8.54 22.84
N TRP A 114 -2.44 8.69 22.80
CA TRP A 114 -3.18 9.34 23.90
C TRP A 114 -3.06 8.58 25.22
N ARG A 115 -3.13 7.25 25.17
CA ARG A 115 -3.02 6.39 26.36
C ARG A 115 -1.59 6.19 26.86
N GLY A 116 -0.58 6.49 26.02
CA GLY A 116 0.83 6.25 26.35
C GLY A 116 1.17 4.77 26.38
N ASP A 117 0.61 3.97 25.46
CA ASP A 117 0.81 2.53 25.40
C ASP A 117 2.30 2.18 25.19
N PRO A 118 2.93 1.42 26.11
CA PRO A 118 4.36 1.06 26.02
C PRO A 118 4.67 0.10 24.87
N ARG A 119 3.65 -0.53 24.25
CA ARG A 119 3.83 -1.42 23.08
C ARG A 119 4.24 -0.69 21.81
N MET A 120 4.19 0.65 21.80
CA MET A 120 4.63 1.44 20.66
C MET A 120 6.14 1.31 20.47
N ARG A 121 6.55 0.58 19.43
CA ARG A 121 7.96 0.47 19.04
C ARG A 121 8.38 1.69 18.25
N GLU A 122 9.62 2.09 18.44
CA GLU A 122 10.25 3.12 17.62
C GLU A 122 10.76 2.50 16.31
N LEU A 123 10.74 3.30 15.23
CA LEU A 123 11.27 2.91 13.91
C LEU A 123 12.81 2.75 13.92
N GLY A 124 13.46 3.06 15.05
CA GLY A 124 14.90 2.99 15.17
C GLY A 124 15.62 3.94 14.19
N ILE A 125 16.74 3.49 13.66
CA ILE A 125 17.55 4.28 12.75
C ILE A 125 16.83 4.64 11.44
N ALA A 126 15.84 3.85 11.01
CA ALA A 126 15.05 4.10 9.81
C ALA A 126 14.10 5.30 9.96
N ALA A 127 13.85 5.79 11.18
CA ALA A 127 12.98 6.94 11.41
C ALA A 127 13.51 8.20 10.73
N TRP A 128 14.82 8.45 10.77
CA TRP A 128 15.42 9.67 10.23
C TRP A 128 15.30 9.78 8.70
N PRO A 129 15.75 8.79 7.90
CA PRO A 129 15.58 8.87 6.45
C PRO A 129 14.11 8.91 6.02
N LEU A 130 13.21 8.21 6.72
CA LEU A 130 11.78 8.27 6.42
C LEU A 130 11.17 9.64 6.74
N ALA A 131 11.55 10.25 7.87
CA ALA A 131 11.11 11.60 8.22
C ALA A 131 11.65 12.65 7.25
N ALA A 132 12.94 12.55 6.87
CA ALA A 132 13.55 13.42 5.88
C ALA A 132 12.86 13.29 4.52
N PHE A 133 12.56 12.07 4.09
CA PHE A 133 11.82 11.82 2.85
C PHE A 133 10.41 12.43 2.90
N ALA A 134 9.66 12.23 4.00
CA ALA A 134 8.33 12.81 4.16
C ALA A 134 8.38 14.36 4.13
N ALA A 135 9.35 14.96 4.80
CA ALA A 135 9.55 16.41 4.77
C ALA A 135 9.90 16.91 3.38
N TRP A 136 10.82 16.23 2.67
CA TRP A 136 11.23 16.58 1.31
C TRP A 136 10.06 16.52 0.33
N VAL A 137 9.27 15.45 0.35
CA VAL A 137 8.06 15.32 -0.48
C VAL A 137 7.06 16.44 -0.19
N GLY A 138 6.90 16.81 1.08
CA GLY A 138 6.06 17.97 1.44
C GLY A 138 6.58 19.30 0.92
N LEU A 139 7.90 19.50 0.97
CA LEU A 139 8.55 20.72 0.47
C LEU A 139 8.55 20.80 -1.06
N SER A 140 8.59 19.67 -1.77
CA SER A 140 8.61 19.64 -3.24
C SER A 140 7.41 20.33 -3.89
N ILE A 141 6.31 20.48 -3.15
CA ILE A 141 5.14 21.26 -3.57
C ILE A 141 5.48 22.74 -3.83
N LEU A 142 6.49 23.29 -3.18
CA LEU A 142 6.83 24.71 -3.33
C LEU A 142 7.42 25.06 -4.69
N TRP A 143 7.92 24.06 -5.42
CA TRP A 143 8.52 24.25 -6.76
C TRP A 143 7.92 23.33 -7.84
N THR A 144 6.81 22.65 -7.55
CA THR A 144 6.12 21.83 -8.56
C THR A 144 5.46 22.73 -9.62
N GLY A 145 5.53 22.31 -10.88
CA GLY A 145 4.83 23.01 -11.97
C GLY A 145 3.31 22.76 -11.98
N ASP A 146 2.83 21.68 -11.30
CA ASP A 146 1.42 21.35 -11.18
C ASP A 146 1.06 21.09 -9.70
N LEU A 147 0.52 22.14 -9.08
CA LEU A 147 0.08 22.09 -7.68
C LEU A 147 -1.05 21.09 -7.45
N ARG A 148 -1.95 20.93 -8.44
CA ARG A 148 -3.08 20.00 -8.30
C ARG A 148 -2.60 18.56 -8.31
N GLN A 149 -1.72 18.19 -9.23
CA GLN A 149 -1.14 16.85 -9.29
C GLN A 149 -0.32 16.56 -8.01
N GLY A 150 0.52 17.49 -7.58
CA GLY A 150 1.28 17.35 -6.33
C GLY A 150 0.38 17.18 -5.10
N ALA A 151 -0.76 17.87 -5.04
CA ALA A 151 -1.74 17.71 -3.98
C ALA A 151 -2.42 16.33 -4.02
N ILE A 152 -2.73 15.81 -5.21
CA ILE A 152 -3.28 14.45 -5.42
C ILE A 152 -2.27 13.41 -4.93
N ASP A 153 -1.01 13.52 -5.34
CA ASP A 153 0.03 12.57 -4.95
C ASP A 153 0.28 12.57 -3.44
N LEU A 154 0.27 13.75 -2.80
CA LEU A 154 0.35 13.83 -1.34
C LEU A 154 -0.85 13.19 -0.66
N LEU A 155 -2.06 13.53 -1.07
CA LEU A 155 -3.29 13.09 -0.40
C LEU A 155 -3.51 11.58 -0.55
N PHE A 156 -3.29 11.05 -1.76
CA PHE A 156 -3.65 9.66 -2.07
C PHE A 156 -2.49 8.69 -2.01
N PHE A 157 -1.25 9.17 -1.90
CA PHE A 157 -0.09 8.30 -1.88
C PHE A 157 0.82 8.54 -0.67
N TYR A 158 1.51 9.67 -0.61
CA TYR A 158 2.58 9.84 0.38
C TYR A 158 2.08 9.91 1.83
N LEU A 159 1.04 10.68 2.10
CA LEU A 159 0.54 10.85 3.47
C LEU A 159 -0.13 9.57 4.02
N PRO A 160 -1.02 8.88 3.28
CA PRO A 160 -1.63 7.65 3.74
C PRO A 160 -0.62 6.52 3.95
N PHE A 161 0.24 6.27 2.97
CA PHE A 161 1.19 5.16 3.05
C PHE A 161 2.33 5.44 4.03
N GLY A 162 2.73 6.70 4.21
CA GLY A 162 3.66 7.08 5.25
C GLY A 162 3.12 6.81 6.66
N LEU A 163 1.86 7.13 6.93
CA LEU A 163 1.22 6.77 8.20
C LEU A 163 1.08 5.25 8.37
N LEU A 164 0.70 4.56 7.32
CA LEU A 164 0.57 3.10 7.33
C LEU A 164 1.91 2.42 7.67
N ALA A 165 3.01 2.90 7.08
CA ALA A 165 4.34 2.41 7.40
C ALA A 165 4.69 2.60 8.89
N VAL A 166 4.34 3.76 9.47
CA VAL A 166 4.50 4.02 10.90
C VAL A 166 3.66 3.04 11.74
N ALA A 167 2.40 2.83 11.38
CA ALA A 167 1.51 1.95 12.11
C ALA A 167 1.98 0.49 12.06
N LEU A 168 2.38 0.01 10.89
CA LEU A 168 2.89 -1.36 10.70
C LEU A 168 4.22 -1.59 11.44
N ALA A 169 5.15 -0.63 11.40
CA ALA A 169 6.44 -0.75 12.06
C ALA A 169 6.34 -0.84 13.59
N ARG A 170 5.25 -0.33 14.17
CA ARG A 170 5.01 -0.33 15.61
C ARG A 170 4.30 -1.57 16.14
N LEU A 171 3.88 -2.47 15.26
CA LEU A 171 3.27 -3.73 15.68
C LEU A 171 4.26 -4.64 16.41
N PRO A 172 3.79 -5.42 17.40
CA PRO A 172 4.62 -6.42 18.08
C PRO A 172 4.77 -7.66 17.18
N TRP A 173 5.56 -7.53 16.11
CA TRP A 173 5.80 -8.63 15.19
C TRP A 173 6.31 -9.88 15.88
N ASP A 174 5.71 -11.02 15.58
CA ASP A 174 6.15 -12.34 15.95
C ASP A 174 6.27 -13.27 14.72
N ARG A 175 6.77 -14.48 14.94
CA ARG A 175 6.95 -15.47 13.86
C ARG A 175 5.63 -15.89 13.22
N LEU A 176 4.55 -16.00 14.01
CA LEU A 176 3.25 -16.44 13.49
C LEU A 176 2.64 -15.40 12.57
N TRP A 177 2.74 -14.13 12.91
CA TRP A 177 2.24 -13.05 12.05
C TRP A 177 3.03 -12.94 10.75
N ALA A 178 4.35 -13.08 10.84
CA ALA A 178 5.22 -13.09 9.65
C ALA A 178 4.89 -14.28 8.73
N LEU A 179 4.65 -15.47 9.30
CA LEU A 179 4.24 -16.65 8.53
C LEU A 179 2.84 -16.48 7.92
N ALA A 180 1.88 -15.94 8.66
CA ALA A 180 0.54 -15.66 8.15
C ALA A 180 0.59 -14.69 6.96
N LEU A 181 1.38 -13.62 7.08
CA LEU A 181 1.58 -12.65 5.99
C LEU A 181 2.26 -13.28 4.77
N LEU A 182 3.26 -14.15 4.99
CA LEU A 182 3.92 -14.89 3.91
C LEU A 182 2.94 -15.82 3.19
N VAL A 183 2.12 -16.57 3.94
CA VAL A 183 1.12 -17.47 3.37
C VAL A 183 0.09 -16.67 2.55
N GLU A 184 -0.41 -15.56 3.08
CA GLU A 184 -1.33 -14.68 2.38
C GLU A 184 -0.72 -14.11 1.11
N LEU A 185 0.50 -13.56 1.19
CA LEU A 185 1.23 -13.00 0.03
C LEU A 185 1.40 -14.07 -1.06
N THR A 186 1.82 -15.27 -0.67
CA THR A 186 2.02 -16.38 -1.60
C THR A 186 0.70 -16.83 -2.23
N ALA A 187 -0.37 -16.98 -1.44
CA ALA A 187 -1.68 -17.35 -1.92
C ALA A 187 -2.25 -16.33 -2.92
N LEU A 188 -2.17 -15.04 -2.58
CA LEU A 188 -2.58 -13.96 -3.49
C LEU A 188 -1.75 -13.95 -4.77
N ALA A 189 -0.42 -14.14 -4.68
CA ALA A 189 0.45 -14.20 -5.84
C ALA A 189 0.11 -15.37 -6.76
N LEU A 190 -0.19 -16.55 -6.21
CA LEU A 190 -0.63 -17.72 -6.98
C LEU A 190 -1.98 -17.48 -7.68
N VAL A 191 -2.94 -16.91 -6.97
CA VAL A 191 -4.24 -16.54 -7.55
C VAL A 191 -4.06 -15.54 -8.68
N PHE A 192 -3.25 -14.50 -8.48
CA PHE A 192 -3.02 -13.48 -9.51
C PHE A 192 -2.19 -14.01 -10.68
N ALA A 193 -1.27 -14.95 -10.44
CA ALA A 193 -0.57 -15.64 -11.52
C ALA A 193 -1.53 -16.50 -12.35
N ALA A 194 -2.46 -17.22 -11.72
CA ALA A 194 -3.48 -18.00 -12.40
C ALA A 194 -4.42 -17.10 -13.22
N ILE A 195 -4.86 -15.96 -12.69
CA ILE A 195 -5.66 -14.96 -13.42
C ILE A 195 -4.87 -14.41 -14.62
N GLY A 196 -3.59 -14.08 -14.43
CA GLY A 196 -2.73 -13.62 -15.51
C GLY A 196 -2.56 -14.66 -16.62
N LEU A 197 -2.44 -15.94 -16.27
CA LEU A 197 -2.40 -17.04 -17.24
C LEU A 197 -3.74 -17.17 -17.98
N TYR A 198 -4.86 -17.07 -17.28
CA TYR A 198 -6.18 -17.04 -17.91
C TYR A 198 -6.31 -15.89 -18.92
N GLN A 199 -5.88 -14.67 -18.57
CA GLN A 199 -5.86 -13.53 -19.51
C GLN A 199 -4.96 -13.80 -20.74
N TYR A 200 -3.84 -14.49 -20.53
CA TYR A 200 -2.93 -14.83 -21.63
C TYR A 200 -3.59 -15.80 -22.62
N GLU A 201 -4.27 -16.82 -22.12
CA GLU A 201 -4.96 -17.83 -22.94
C GLU A 201 -6.19 -17.26 -23.67
N THR A 202 -7.00 -16.47 -22.96
CA THR A 202 -8.26 -15.90 -23.50
C THR A 202 -8.04 -14.62 -24.31
N ARG A 203 -6.84 -14.00 -24.18
CA ARG A 203 -6.55 -12.69 -24.78
C ARG A 203 -7.50 -11.58 -24.31
N ASP A 204 -7.96 -11.65 -23.06
CA ASP A 204 -8.91 -10.72 -22.47
C ASP A 204 -8.27 -9.95 -21.29
N ILE A 205 -8.19 -8.63 -21.39
CA ILE A 205 -7.66 -7.72 -20.37
C ILE A 205 -8.83 -7.04 -19.66
N PHE A 206 -8.96 -7.25 -18.35
CA PHE A 206 -10.17 -6.87 -17.60
C PHE A 206 -10.40 -5.36 -17.44
N TRP A 207 -9.34 -4.56 -17.28
CA TRP A 207 -9.51 -3.22 -16.71
C TRP A 207 -8.87 -2.08 -17.48
N ASN A 208 -7.82 -2.33 -18.26
CA ASN A 208 -7.02 -1.25 -18.83
C ASN A 208 -6.99 -1.28 -20.36
N PRO A 209 -7.78 -0.43 -21.03
CA PRO A 209 -7.79 -0.33 -22.49
C PRO A 209 -6.42 0.02 -23.09
N LYS A 210 -5.56 0.72 -22.34
CA LYS A 210 -4.19 1.05 -22.82
C LYS A 210 -3.31 -0.17 -22.95
N VAL A 211 -3.48 -1.16 -22.06
CA VAL A 211 -2.75 -2.44 -22.15
C VAL A 211 -3.25 -3.25 -23.34
N GLU A 212 -4.56 -3.27 -23.58
CA GLU A 212 -5.19 -3.92 -24.71
C GLU A 212 -4.70 -3.32 -26.05
N ILE A 213 -4.75 -1.99 -26.17
CA ILE A 213 -4.21 -1.27 -27.35
C ILE A 213 -2.71 -1.56 -27.51
N GLY A 214 -1.93 -1.51 -26.40
CA GLY A 214 -0.51 -1.82 -26.44
C GLY A 214 -0.22 -3.23 -26.95
N ASN A 215 -1.03 -4.22 -26.51
CA ASN A 215 -0.92 -5.61 -26.96
C ASN A 215 -1.25 -5.80 -28.46
N ALA A 216 -2.12 -4.97 -29.02
CA ALA A 216 -2.45 -5.04 -30.44
C ALA A 216 -1.26 -4.66 -31.36
N TYR A 217 -0.33 -3.85 -30.86
CA TYR A 217 0.85 -3.40 -31.61
C TYR A 217 2.16 -4.09 -31.19
N ALA A 218 2.17 -4.81 -30.06
CA ALA A 218 3.36 -5.47 -29.56
C ALA A 218 3.52 -6.88 -30.14
N PRO A 219 4.76 -7.37 -30.34
CA PRO A 219 5.00 -8.74 -30.79
C PRO A 219 4.71 -9.80 -29.70
N PHE A 220 4.39 -9.38 -28.49
CA PHE A 220 4.10 -10.24 -27.34
C PHE A 220 2.89 -9.71 -26.60
N TYR A 221 2.13 -10.62 -25.99
CA TYR A 221 0.92 -10.28 -25.23
C TYR A 221 1.24 -10.16 -23.73
N ARG A 222 1.05 -8.97 -23.18
CA ARG A 222 1.27 -8.67 -21.76
C ARG A 222 -0.02 -8.82 -20.97
N VAL A 223 0.08 -9.43 -19.79
CA VAL A 223 -1.03 -9.56 -18.87
C VAL A 223 -0.81 -8.68 -17.63
N ASN A 224 -1.89 -8.21 -17.03
CA ASN A 224 -1.88 -7.39 -15.82
C ASN A 224 -2.65 -8.00 -14.65
N SER A 225 -3.29 -9.16 -14.83
CA SER A 225 -4.14 -9.81 -13.82
C SER A 225 -5.22 -8.85 -13.31
N VAL A 226 -5.35 -8.69 -12.02
CA VAL A 226 -6.28 -7.74 -11.39
C VAL A 226 -5.70 -6.33 -11.22
N PHE A 227 -4.45 -6.12 -11.60
CA PHE A 227 -3.79 -4.83 -11.48
C PHE A 227 -4.04 -3.95 -12.71
N TRP A 228 -3.92 -2.64 -12.53
CA TRP A 228 -4.09 -1.69 -13.61
C TRP A 228 -2.97 -1.78 -14.67
N ASP A 229 -1.76 -2.14 -14.26
CA ASP A 229 -0.57 -2.14 -15.11
C ASP A 229 0.25 -3.42 -14.95
N PRO A 230 0.75 -4.02 -16.06
CA PRO A 230 1.59 -5.20 -16.02
C PRO A 230 2.85 -5.07 -15.15
N SER A 231 3.40 -3.84 -15.02
CA SER A 231 4.59 -3.62 -14.20
C SER A 231 4.26 -3.62 -12.71
N ILE A 232 3.05 -3.20 -12.31
CA ILE A 232 2.59 -3.30 -10.91
C ILE A 232 2.34 -4.76 -10.56
N TYR A 233 1.67 -5.50 -11.45
CA TYR A 233 1.49 -6.95 -11.33
C TYR A 233 2.81 -7.68 -11.17
N GLY A 234 3.77 -7.45 -12.08
CA GLY A 234 5.09 -8.07 -12.02
C GLY A 234 5.84 -7.76 -10.72
N ARG A 235 5.80 -6.51 -10.22
CA ARG A 235 6.43 -6.15 -8.92
C ARG A 235 5.82 -6.87 -7.73
N PHE A 236 4.50 -7.04 -7.72
CA PHE A 236 3.82 -7.81 -6.68
C PHE A 236 4.31 -9.26 -6.67
N LEU A 237 4.41 -9.89 -7.85
CA LEU A 237 4.92 -11.25 -7.98
C LEU A 237 6.40 -11.38 -7.56
N VAL A 238 7.24 -10.39 -7.88
CA VAL A 238 8.64 -10.35 -7.44
C VAL A 238 8.76 -10.35 -5.93
N VAL A 239 7.96 -9.54 -5.23
CA VAL A 239 7.97 -9.51 -3.76
C VAL A 239 7.60 -10.88 -3.19
N ALA A 240 6.61 -11.57 -3.77
CA ALA A 240 6.21 -12.91 -3.35
C ALA A 240 7.31 -13.96 -3.63
N ILE A 241 7.96 -13.90 -4.80
CA ILE A 241 9.09 -14.79 -5.15
C ILE A 241 10.24 -14.60 -4.16
N LEU A 242 10.64 -13.35 -3.86
CA LEU A 242 11.72 -13.06 -2.93
C LEU A 242 11.38 -13.51 -1.52
N ALA A 243 10.13 -13.32 -1.07
CA ALA A 243 9.69 -13.81 0.24
C ALA A 243 9.72 -15.35 0.33
N CYS A 244 9.29 -16.05 -0.73
CA CYS A 244 9.41 -17.51 -0.81
C CYS A 244 10.90 -17.97 -0.89
N LEU A 245 11.75 -17.19 -1.57
CA LEU A 245 13.18 -17.49 -1.65
C LEU A 245 13.86 -17.44 -0.28
N VAL A 246 13.47 -16.48 0.58
CA VAL A 246 13.94 -16.45 1.99
C VAL A 246 13.59 -17.73 2.71
N VAL A 247 12.39 -18.30 2.49
CA VAL A 247 12.03 -19.60 3.06
C VAL A 247 12.93 -20.72 2.53
N VAL A 248 13.18 -20.75 1.21
CA VAL A 248 14.06 -21.76 0.59
C VAL A 248 15.49 -21.69 1.13
N LEU A 249 16.00 -20.50 1.44
CA LEU A 249 17.37 -20.31 1.91
C LEU A 249 17.56 -20.58 3.41
N PHE A 250 16.55 -20.29 4.24
CA PHE A 250 16.72 -20.27 5.69
C PHE A 250 15.87 -21.27 6.46
N GLU A 251 14.82 -21.86 5.84
CA GLU A 251 13.98 -22.87 6.51
C GLU A 251 14.57 -24.27 6.36
N ARG A 252 14.34 -25.11 7.37
CA ARG A 252 14.82 -26.50 7.40
C ARG A 252 13.73 -27.55 7.20
N ASP A 253 12.48 -27.13 7.35
CA ASP A 253 11.35 -28.03 7.11
C ASP A 253 11.21 -28.34 5.62
N ARG A 254 11.42 -29.61 5.26
CA ARG A 254 11.33 -30.08 3.88
C ARG A 254 9.98 -29.77 3.20
N ARG A 255 8.90 -29.78 3.96
CA ARG A 255 7.56 -29.49 3.42
C ARG A 255 7.44 -28.03 3.02
N LEU A 256 7.94 -27.12 3.86
CA LEU A 256 7.95 -25.69 3.56
C LEU A 256 8.90 -25.38 2.40
N LEU A 257 10.07 -26.03 2.34
CA LEU A 257 11.02 -25.90 1.22
C LEU A 257 10.37 -26.31 -0.12
N ILE A 258 9.75 -27.48 -0.18
CA ILE A 258 9.09 -27.95 -1.39
C ILE A 258 7.94 -27.01 -1.77
N GLY A 259 7.10 -26.64 -0.79
CA GLY A 259 5.99 -25.74 -1.01
C GLY A 259 6.43 -24.37 -1.56
N ALA A 260 7.45 -23.76 -0.98
CA ALA A 260 8.01 -22.49 -1.42
C ALA A 260 8.63 -22.59 -2.84
N THR A 261 9.36 -23.69 -3.12
CA THR A 261 9.95 -23.92 -4.45
C THR A 261 8.88 -24.07 -5.52
N VAL A 262 7.83 -24.84 -5.25
CA VAL A 262 6.69 -24.99 -6.18
C VAL A 262 5.96 -23.67 -6.37
N ALA A 263 5.75 -22.90 -5.29
CA ALA A 263 5.14 -21.58 -5.36
C ALA A 263 5.98 -20.62 -6.23
N ILE A 264 7.30 -20.58 -6.03
CA ILE A 264 8.20 -19.78 -6.87
C ILE A 264 8.04 -20.15 -8.35
N ALA A 265 8.06 -21.44 -8.68
CA ALA A 265 7.93 -21.90 -10.07
C ALA A 265 6.59 -21.46 -10.70
N ALA A 266 5.49 -21.60 -9.96
CA ALA A 266 4.16 -21.20 -10.44
C ALA A 266 4.03 -19.67 -10.58
N ILE A 267 4.52 -18.89 -9.59
CA ILE A 267 4.48 -17.43 -9.62
C ILE A 267 5.40 -16.89 -10.73
N TRP A 268 6.52 -17.56 -10.99
CA TRP A 268 7.43 -17.21 -12.08
C TRP A 268 6.74 -17.24 -13.45
N VAL A 269 5.85 -18.20 -13.71
CA VAL A 269 5.07 -18.24 -14.95
C VAL A 269 4.24 -16.97 -15.11
N GLY A 270 3.55 -16.53 -14.05
CA GLY A 270 2.82 -15.26 -14.07
C GLY A 270 3.71 -14.04 -14.32
N LEU A 271 4.88 -14.01 -13.67
CA LEU A 271 5.88 -12.94 -13.85
C LEU A 271 6.39 -12.91 -15.29
N TYR A 272 6.63 -14.05 -15.88
CA TYR A 272 7.09 -14.15 -17.27
C TYR A 272 6.10 -13.44 -18.23
N PHE A 273 4.81 -13.74 -18.14
CA PHE A 273 3.79 -13.13 -19.00
C PHE A 273 3.45 -11.67 -18.66
N SER A 274 3.99 -11.12 -17.59
CA SER A 274 3.90 -9.67 -17.33
C SER A 274 4.75 -8.85 -18.32
N TYR A 275 5.81 -9.45 -18.87
CA TYR A 275 6.82 -8.80 -19.71
C TYR A 275 7.34 -7.48 -19.12
N SER A 276 7.44 -7.42 -17.79
CA SER A 276 7.89 -6.23 -17.09
C SER A 276 9.40 -6.25 -16.86
N GLN A 277 10.15 -5.54 -17.69
CA GLN A 277 11.61 -5.45 -17.58
C GLN A 277 12.05 -4.95 -16.20
N SER A 278 11.36 -3.94 -15.65
CA SER A 278 11.66 -3.41 -14.31
C SER A 278 11.45 -4.44 -13.20
N SER A 279 10.48 -5.34 -13.37
CA SER A 279 10.22 -6.42 -12.40
C SER A 279 11.31 -7.49 -12.46
N PHE A 280 11.77 -7.86 -13.66
CA PHE A 280 12.90 -8.78 -13.79
C PHE A 280 14.19 -8.19 -13.22
N ALA A 281 14.46 -6.90 -13.49
CA ALA A 281 15.62 -6.22 -12.90
C ALA A 281 15.55 -6.18 -11.36
N ALA A 282 14.37 -5.90 -10.82
CA ALA A 282 14.16 -5.90 -9.37
C ALA A 282 14.33 -7.30 -8.76
N LEU A 283 13.90 -8.37 -9.46
CA LEU A 283 14.12 -9.74 -9.00
C LEU A 283 15.61 -10.07 -8.96
N VAL A 284 16.35 -9.76 -10.02
CA VAL A 284 17.80 -9.99 -10.07
C VAL A 284 18.50 -9.24 -8.94
N ALA A 285 18.16 -7.96 -8.73
CA ALA A 285 18.71 -7.17 -7.64
C ALA A 285 18.40 -7.79 -6.26
N GLY A 286 17.16 -8.24 -6.05
CA GLY A 286 16.75 -8.87 -4.79
C GLY A 286 17.36 -10.26 -4.53
N VAL A 287 17.80 -10.97 -5.56
CA VAL A 287 18.53 -12.26 -5.42
C VAL A 287 20.01 -12.02 -5.09
N ILE A 288 20.59 -10.90 -5.54
CA ILE A 288 21.99 -10.55 -5.28
C ILE A 288 22.20 -10.02 -3.84
N LEU A 289 21.18 -9.34 -3.29
CA LEU A 289 21.23 -8.76 -1.92
C LEU A 289 21.05 -9.84 -0.83
#